data_09581b7b58c24d7aeb051998585185c3
#
_entry.id   09581b7b58c24d7aeb051998585185c3
#
_cell.length_a   1.000
_cell.length_b   1.000
_cell.length_c   1.000
_cell.angle_alpha   90.00
_cell.angle_beta   90.00
_cell.angle_gamma   90.00
#
_symmetry.space_group_name_H-M   'P 1'
#
loop_
_entity.id
_entity.type
_entity.pdbx_description
1 polymer ?
#
loop_
_entity_poly.entity_id
_entity_poly.type
_entity_poly.pdbx_seq_one_letter_code
_entity_poly.pdbx_strand_id
1 'polypeptide(L)' 'MIDAKKVEELISRKTELLAETDIYISIGDFISSNINRCKNEQNYSELVAWINALSDVTAKLKNLDGELAEILEQLKQMG' A
#
# COMPACT_ATOMS: atom_id res chain seq x y z
N MET A 1 4.23 -13.95 29.83
CA MET A 1 2.89 -13.33 30.00
C MET A 1 2.57 -12.46 28.79
N ILE A 2 1.38 -12.60 28.24
CA ILE A 2 0.94 -11.81 27.09
C ILE A 2 0.40 -10.48 27.59
N ASP A 3 0.88 -9.39 26.97
CA ASP A 3 0.36 -8.04 27.22
C ASP A 3 -0.84 -7.78 26.32
N ALA A 4 -2.04 -7.95 26.85
CA ALA A 4 -3.28 -7.77 26.11
C ALA A 4 -3.40 -6.39 25.45
N LYS A 5 -2.97 -5.34 26.15
CA LYS A 5 -3.00 -3.98 25.61
C LYS A 5 -2.11 -3.84 24.39
N LYS A 6 -0.92 -4.43 24.45
CA LYS A 6 0.03 -4.41 23.32
C LYS A 6 -0.53 -5.17 22.12
N VAL A 7 -1.16 -6.31 22.35
CA VAL A 7 -1.81 -7.09 21.30
C VAL A 7 -2.91 -6.28 20.63
N GLU A 8 -3.75 -5.60 21.42
CA GLU A 8 -4.83 -4.75 20.89
C GLU A 8 -4.29 -3.61 20.02
N GLU A 9 -3.21 -2.95 20.47
CA GLU A 9 -2.56 -1.88 19.72
C GLU A 9 -2.03 -2.39 18.38
N LEU A 10 -1.38 -3.55 18.38
CA LEU A 10 -0.84 -4.15 17.15
C LEU A 10 -1.96 -4.54 16.18
N ILE A 11 -3.06 -5.10 16.69
CA ILE A 11 -4.21 -5.46 15.84
C ILE A 11 -4.85 -4.21 15.24
N SER A 12 -5.01 -3.15 16.02
CA SER A 12 -5.54 -1.88 15.53
C SER A 12 -4.66 -1.30 14.42
N ARG A 13 -3.35 -1.31 14.61
CA ARG A 13 -2.41 -0.82 13.60
C ARG A 13 -2.45 -1.67 12.34
N LYS A 14 -2.55 -2.99 12.50
CA LYS A 14 -2.70 -3.93 11.38
C LYS A 14 -3.93 -3.59 10.55
N THR A 15 -5.07 -3.34 11.22
CA THR A 15 -6.33 -2.99 10.56
C THR A 15 -6.19 -1.69 9.77
N GLU A 16 -5.55 -0.66 10.36
CA GLU A 16 -5.29 0.60 9.68
C GLU A 16 -4.42 0.41 8.43
N LEU A 17 -3.35 -0.38 8.56
CA LEU A 17 -2.43 -0.64 7.43
C LEU A 17 -3.12 -1.37 6.29
N LEU A 18 -3.99 -2.34 6.60
CA LEU A 18 -4.76 -3.04 5.57
C LEU A 18 -5.73 -2.11 4.85
N ALA A 19 -6.38 -1.20 5.59
CA ALA A 19 -7.28 -0.21 4.98
C ALA A 19 -6.51 0.75 4.07
N GLU A 20 -5.34 1.24 4.52
CA GLU A 20 -4.48 2.10 3.70
C GLU A 20 -4.00 1.38 2.44
N THR A 21 -3.61 0.11 2.58
CA THR A 21 -3.18 -0.71 1.46
C THR A 21 -4.27 -0.81 0.40
N ASP A 22 -5.51 -1.06 0.80
CA ASP A 22 -6.64 -1.14 -0.13
C ASP A 22 -6.86 0.18 -0.88
N ILE A 23 -6.71 1.31 -0.18
CA ILE A 23 -6.83 2.64 -0.79
C ILE A 23 -5.76 2.84 -1.86
N TYR A 24 -4.50 2.50 -1.56
CA TYR A 24 -3.41 2.67 -2.52
C TYR A 24 -3.50 1.71 -3.69
N ILE A 25 -4.01 0.49 -3.48
CA ILE A 25 -4.28 -0.46 -4.57
C ILE A 25 -5.32 0.15 -5.53
N SER A 26 -6.39 0.73 -5.01
CA SER A 26 -7.43 1.38 -5.82
C SER A 26 -6.86 2.56 -6.61
N ILE A 27 -6.01 3.37 -5.99
CA ILE A 27 -5.32 4.47 -6.66
C ILE A 27 -4.42 3.92 -7.77
N GLY A 28 -3.68 2.86 -7.50
CA GLY A 28 -2.82 2.21 -8.50
C GLY A 28 -3.60 1.69 -9.70
N ASP A 29 -4.77 1.11 -9.48
CA ASP A 29 -5.64 0.63 -10.56
C ASP A 29 -6.13 1.79 -11.42
N PHE A 30 -6.52 2.91 -10.81
CA PHE A 30 -6.92 4.12 -11.52
C PHE A 30 -5.77 4.66 -12.38
N ILE A 31 -4.56 4.73 -11.81
CA ILE A 31 -3.37 5.18 -12.53
C ILE A 31 -3.07 4.26 -13.71
N SER A 32 -3.14 2.94 -13.50
CA SER A 32 -2.89 1.95 -14.56
C SER A 32 -3.87 2.09 -15.72
N SER A 33 -5.14 2.37 -15.43
CA SER A 33 -6.15 2.64 -16.47
C SER A 33 -5.79 3.87 -17.30
N ASN A 34 -5.29 4.92 -16.64
CA ASN A 34 -4.85 6.13 -17.34
C ASN A 34 -3.59 5.91 -18.18
N ILE A 35 -2.67 5.06 -17.70
CA ILE A 35 -1.48 4.67 -18.46
C ILE A 35 -1.91 3.98 -19.76
N ASN A 36 -2.83 3.03 -19.69
CA ASN A 36 -3.34 2.33 -20.86
C ASN A 36 -4.02 3.28 -21.84
N ARG A 37 -4.84 4.21 -21.33
CA ARG A 37 -5.48 5.23 -22.16
C ARG A 37 -4.45 6.08 -22.89
N CYS A 38 -3.43 6.58 -22.17
CA CYS A 38 -2.39 7.41 -22.74
C CYS A 38 -1.59 6.68 -23.82
N LYS A 39 -1.31 5.38 -23.62
CA LYS A 39 -0.65 4.54 -24.63
C LYS A 39 -1.51 4.47 -25.89
N ASN A 40 -2.80 4.22 -25.76
CA ASN A 40 -3.72 4.11 -26.90
C ASN A 40 -3.86 5.42 -27.64
N GLU A 41 -3.85 6.54 -26.93
CA GLU A 41 -3.93 7.88 -27.52
C GLU A 41 -2.59 8.44 -27.96
N GLN A 42 -1.50 7.74 -27.68
CA GLN A 42 -0.13 8.18 -27.97
C GLN A 42 0.20 9.52 -27.28
N ASN A 43 -0.41 9.75 -26.13
CA ASN A 43 -0.16 10.95 -25.33
C ASN A 43 0.98 10.69 -24.35
N TYR A 44 2.21 10.80 -24.86
CA TYR A 44 3.41 10.41 -24.12
C TYR A 44 3.77 11.39 -22.98
N SER A 45 3.42 12.65 -23.10
CA SER A 45 3.67 13.63 -22.04
C SER A 45 2.86 13.29 -20.79
N GLU A 46 1.57 13.01 -20.97
CA GLU A 46 0.69 12.61 -19.88
C GLU A 46 1.07 11.23 -19.34
N LEU A 47 1.49 10.33 -20.24
CA LEU A 47 1.93 8.98 -19.87
C LEU A 47 3.05 9.02 -18.84
N VAL A 48 4.06 9.87 -19.06
CA VAL A 48 5.20 10.02 -18.14
C VAL A 48 4.73 10.46 -16.76
N ALA A 49 3.78 11.41 -16.69
CA ALA A 49 3.23 11.87 -15.42
C ALA A 49 2.53 10.72 -14.66
N TRP A 50 1.74 9.90 -15.36
CA TRP A 50 1.07 8.75 -14.74
C TRP A 50 2.06 7.67 -14.28
N ILE A 51 3.13 7.43 -15.05
CA ILE A 51 4.17 6.48 -14.67
C ILE A 51 4.86 6.94 -13.39
N ASN A 52 5.17 8.23 -13.26
CA ASN A 52 5.75 8.78 -12.04
C ASN A 52 4.80 8.64 -10.85
N ALA A 53 3.51 8.90 -11.05
CA ALA A 53 2.50 8.70 -10.01
C ALA A 53 2.43 7.23 -9.56
N LEU A 54 2.50 6.30 -10.50
CA LEU A 54 2.50 4.86 -10.18
C LEU A 54 3.74 4.46 -9.37
N SER A 55 4.89 5.02 -9.69
CA SER A 55 6.12 4.79 -8.95
C SER A 55 5.96 5.20 -7.48
N ASP A 56 5.36 6.37 -7.23
CA ASP A 56 5.11 6.86 -5.87
C ASP A 56 4.16 5.96 -5.10
N VAL A 57 3.08 5.50 -5.74
CA VAL A 57 2.12 4.57 -5.13
C VAL A 57 2.79 3.23 -4.81
N THR A 58 3.62 2.72 -5.72
CA THR A 58 4.35 1.47 -5.52
C THR A 58 5.29 1.57 -4.32
N ALA A 59 6.01 2.68 -4.19
CA ALA A 59 6.90 2.92 -3.05
C ALA A 59 6.11 2.96 -1.73
N LYS A 60 4.93 3.61 -1.73
CA LYS A 60 4.07 3.67 -0.55
C LYS A 60 3.55 2.29 -0.16
N LEU A 61 3.11 1.50 -1.14
CA LEU A 61 2.65 0.12 -0.88
C LEU A 61 3.77 -0.75 -0.29
N LYS A 62 4.99 -0.59 -0.79
CA LYS A 62 6.15 -1.32 -0.27
C LYS A 62 6.41 -0.97 1.20
N ASN A 63 6.30 0.31 1.56
CA ASN A 63 6.48 0.75 2.94
C ASN A 63 5.38 0.19 3.86
N LEU A 64 4.13 0.21 3.42
CA LEU A 64 3.01 -0.36 4.17
C LEU A 64 3.19 -1.86 4.37
N ASP A 65 3.63 -2.57 3.35
CA ASP A 65 3.90 -4.00 3.41
C ASP A 65 5.00 -4.32 4.43
N GLY A 66 6.05 -3.50 4.48
CA GLY A 66 7.13 -3.63 5.45
C GLY A 66 6.64 -3.44 6.89
N GLU A 67 5.83 -2.42 7.15
CA GLU A 67 5.24 -2.19 8.47
C GLU A 67 4.32 -3.34 8.88
N LEU A 68 3.50 -3.83 7.94
CA LEU A 68 2.60 -4.95 8.21
C LEU A 68 3.39 -6.22 8.56
N ALA A 69 4.46 -6.49 7.84
CA ALA A 69 5.33 -7.64 8.12
C ALA A 69 5.92 -7.57 9.52
N GLU A 70 6.35 -6.38 9.97
CA GLU A 70 6.87 -6.18 11.33
C GLU A 70 5.82 -6.45 12.39
N ILE A 71 4.59 -5.97 12.17
CA ILE A 71 3.49 -6.18 13.11
C ILE A 71 3.15 -7.67 13.21
N LEU A 72 3.07 -8.37 12.08
CA LEU A 72 2.79 -9.80 12.05
C LEU A 72 3.87 -10.59 12.78
N GLU A 73 5.13 -10.21 12.63
CA GLU A 73 6.25 -10.84 13.33
C GLU A 73 6.16 -10.61 14.84
N GLN A 74 5.83 -9.39 15.27
CA GLN A 74 5.64 -9.10 16.70
C GLN A 74 4.48 -9.90 17.29
N LEU A 75 3.36 -10.01 16.59
CA LEU A 75 2.22 -10.81 17.04
C LEU A 75 2.57 -12.29 17.14
N LYS A 76 3.35 -12.80 16.19
CA LYS A 76 3.81 -14.18 16.18
C LYS A 76 4.69 -14.47 17.38
N GLN A 77 5.59 -13.56 17.75
CA GLN A 77 6.49 -13.70 18.89
C GLN A 77 5.74 -13.63 20.24
N MET A 78 4.60 -12.98 20.27
CA MET A 78 3.79 -12.84 21.48
C MET A 78 2.90 -14.06 21.74
N GLY A 79 2.68 -14.85 20.73
CA GLY A 79 1.89 -16.07 20.83
C GLY A 79 2.77 -17.24 21.17
#